data_07a0d123c8a883884e63a8e17e031e33
#
_entry.id   07a0d123c8a883884e63a8e17e031e33
#
_cell.length_a   1.000
_cell.length_b   1.000
_cell.length_c   1.000
_cell.angle_alpha   90.00
_cell.angle_beta   90.00
_cell.angle_gamma   90.00
#
_symmetry.space_group_name_H-M   'P 1'
#
loop_
_entity.id
_entity.type
_entity.pdbx_description
1 polymer ?
#
loop_
_entity_poly.entity_id
_entity_poly.type
_entity_poly.pdbx_seq_one_letter_code
_entity_poly.pdbx_strand_id
1 'polypeptide(L)'
;MALLRDDRLRGGRRSTDGGKSWEKPVPVETPGDVENSYAVLLKAPSGRVFVFYNRNSDNVREILSHDRQEVITRVDSLGHFVFKYSDDNGRSWSRERYDIPFRLFECDRANVYGGKLCFFWNVGRPFIHN
;
A
#
# COMPACT_ATOMS: atom_id res chain seq x y z
N MET A 1 5.90 -15.83 3.24
CA MET A 1 4.66 -15.06 3.30
C MET A 1 4.39 -14.46 1.94
N ALA A 2 3.18 -14.51 1.45
CA ALA A 2 2.77 -13.85 0.21
C ALA A 2 1.52 -13.00 0.47
N LEU A 3 1.38 -11.95 -0.30
CA LEU A 3 0.17 -11.14 -0.35
C LEU A 3 -0.69 -11.60 -1.51
N LEU A 4 -1.98 -11.76 -1.27
CA LEU A 4 -2.92 -11.99 -2.35
C LEU A 4 -3.10 -10.69 -3.13
N ARG A 5 -2.87 -10.76 -4.44
CA ARG A 5 -3.32 -9.74 -5.38
C ARG A 5 -4.84 -9.89 -5.52
N ASP A 6 -5.54 -9.14 -4.75
CA ASP A 6 -6.91 -8.74 -5.07
C ASP A 6 -6.87 -7.21 -5.08
N ASP A 7 -7.66 -6.54 -5.87
CA ASP A 7 -7.69 -5.08 -6.06
C ASP A 7 -7.92 -4.29 -4.76
N ARG A 8 -8.05 -5.03 -3.67
CA ARG A 8 -8.12 -4.52 -2.30
C ARG A 8 -7.21 -5.36 -1.42
N LEU A 9 -6.36 -4.73 -0.64
CA LEU A 9 -5.48 -5.40 0.33
C LEU A 9 -6.32 -6.12 1.39
N ARG A 10 -6.77 -7.33 1.07
CA ARG A 10 -7.62 -8.12 1.97
C ARG A 10 -6.83 -8.83 3.06
N GLY A 11 -5.54 -9.08 2.86
CA GLY A 11 -4.72 -9.69 3.90
C GLY A 11 -3.49 -10.40 3.42
N GLY A 12 -2.63 -10.74 4.38
CA GLY A 12 -1.46 -11.56 4.19
C GLY A 12 -1.77 -13.04 4.41
N ARG A 13 -1.23 -13.92 3.57
CA ARG A 13 -1.20 -15.36 3.84
C ARG A 13 0.21 -15.80 4.23
N ARG A 14 0.26 -16.78 5.08
CA ARG A 14 1.52 -17.34 5.57
C ARG A 14 1.61 -18.81 5.18
N SER A 15 2.82 -19.21 4.79
CA SER A 15 3.20 -20.60 4.59
C SER A 15 4.36 -20.95 5.52
N THR A 16 4.35 -22.15 6.07
CA THR A 16 5.42 -22.70 6.91
C THR A 16 6.12 -23.89 6.27
N ASP A 17 5.73 -24.27 5.06
CA ASP A 17 6.20 -25.43 4.32
C ASP A 17 6.79 -25.11 2.94
N GLY A 18 7.34 -23.90 2.79
CA GLY A 18 7.94 -23.45 1.54
C GLY A 18 6.93 -23.12 0.44
N GLY A 19 5.69 -22.78 0.82
CA GLY A 19 4.64 -22.38 -0.13
C GLY A 19 3.77 -23.52 -0.64
N LYS A 20 3.92 -24.71 -0.09
CA LYS A 20 3.10 -25.89 -0.47
C LYS A 20 1.67 -25.77 0.06
N SER A 21 1.52 -25.19 1.24
CA SER A 21 0.22 -24.84 1.81
C SER A 21 0.20 -23.43 2.38
N TRP A 22 -0.98 -22.85 2.51
CA TRP A 22 -1.16 -21.46 2.94
C TRP A 22 -2.25 -21.36 3.99
N GLU A 23 -1.94 -20.70 5.09
CA GLU A 23 -2.88 -20.40 6.15
C GLU A 23 -4.00 -19.46 5.67
N LYS A 24 -5.07 -19.34 6.45
CA LYS A 24 -6.14 -18.38 6.17
C LYS A 24 -5.57 -16.95 6.13
N PRO A 25 -6.09 -16.07 5.25
CA PRO A 25 -5.63 -14.71 5.19
C PRO A 25 -5.89 -13.97 6.51
N VAL A 26 -4.88 -13.22 6.95
CA VAL A 26 -5.00 -12.31 8.10
C VAL A 26 -5.14 -10.90 7.55
N PRO A 27 -6.22 -10.17 7.83
CA PRO A 27 -6.42 -8.83 7.33
C PRO A 27 -5.30 -7.88 7.81
N VAL A 28 -4.73 -7.13 6.88
CA VAL A 28 -3.81 -6.03 7.20
C VAL A 28 -4.59 -4.78 7.60
N GLU A 29 -5.70 -4.56 6.90
CA GLU A 29 -6.62 -3.47 7.17
C GLU A 29 -8.01 -4.01 7.50
N THR A 30 -8.72 -3.27 8.32
CA THR A 30 -10.15 -3.55 8.54
C THR A 30 -10.88 -3.40 7.21
N PRO A 31 -11.73 -4.36 6.83
CA PRO A 31 -12.56 -4.23 5.64
C PRO A 31 -13.35 -2.92 5.67
N GLY A 32 -13.32 -2.19 4.58
CA GLY A 32 -13.97 -0.87 4.46
C GLY A 32 -13.99 -0.40 3.01
N ASP A 33 -14.51 0.79 2.79
CA ASP A 33 -14.71 1.35 1.46
C ASP A 33 -13.47 2.02 0.87
N VAL A 34 -12.42 2.14 1.67
CA VAL A 34 -11.16 2.78 1.25
C VAL A 34 -10.29 1.78 0.52
N GLU A 35 -9.82 2.17 -0.65
CA GLU A 35 -8.93 1.35 -1.46
C GLU A 35 -7.53 1.29 -0.86
N ASN A 36 -6.98 0.07 -0.78
CA ASN A 36 -5.61 -0.20 -0.39
C ASN A 36 -5.01 -1.13 -1.43
N SER A 37 -3.90 -0.71 -2.03
CA SER A 37 -3.35 -1.38 -3.21
C SER A 37 -1.82 -1.46 -3.19
N TYR A 38 -1.25 -2.20 -4.12
CA TYR A 38 0.20 -2.34 -4.36
C TYR A 38 1.02 -2.67 -3.12
N ALA A 39 0.56 -3.64 -2.34
CA ALA A 39 1.26 -4.03 -1.12
C ALA A 39 2.54 -4.82 -1.41
N VAL A 40 3.62 -4.45 -0.72
CA VAL A 40 4.91 -5.15 -0.71
C VAL A 40 5.37 -5.42 0.71
N LEU A 41 6.10 -6.51 0.90
CA LEU A 41 6.59 -6.95 2.21
C LEU A 41 8.09 -6.76 2.34
N LEU A 42 8.51 -6.39 3.54
CA LEU A 42 9.91 -6.39 3.96
C LEU A 42 10.03 -7.08 5.32
N LYS A 43 10.89 -8.10 5.42
CA LYS A 43 11.27 -8.67 6.72
C LYS A 43 12.59 -8.07 7.15
N ALA A 44 12.59 -7.39 8.30
CA ALA A 44 13.78 -6.82 8.92
C ALA A 44 14.63 -7.91 9.61
N PRO A 45 15.92 -7.65 9.86
CA PRO A 45 16.80 -8.55 10.63
C PRO A 45 16.31 -8.86 12.04
N SER A 46 15.55 -7.93 12.65
CA SER A 46 14.89 -8.13 13.94
C SER A 46 13.78 -9.19 13.92
N GLY A 47 13.38 -9.66 12.72
CA GLY A 47 12.24 -10.55 12.54
C GLY A 47 10.92 -9.83 12.27
N ARG A 48 10.83 -8.51 12.50
CA ARG A 48 9.65 -7.71 12.19
C ARG A 48 9.36 -7.72 10.70
N VAL A 49 8.10 -7.90 10.36
CA VAL A 49 7.62 -7.86 8.97
C VAL A 49 6.86 -6.56 8.75
N PHE A 50 7.30 -5.78 7.79
CA PHE A 50 6.60 -4.58 7.34
C PHE A 50 5.79 -4.88 6.10
N VAL A 51 4.64 -4.24 5.97
CA VAL A 51 3.83 -4.18 4.76
C VAL A 51 3.65 -2.73 4.38
N PHE A 52 4.13 -2.39 3.19
CA PHE A 52 4.00 -1.06 2.58
C PHE A 52 2.92 -1.12 1.52
N TYR A 53 2.06 -0.13 1.44
CA TYR A 53 0.96 -0.09 0.48
C TYR A 53 0.47 1.32 0.25
N ASN A 54 -0.28 1.51 -0.83
CA ASN A 54 -1.00 2.75 -1.09
C ASN A 54 -2.36 2.70 -0.41
N ARG A 55 -2.76 3.83 0.16
CA ARG A 55 -4.07 4.01 0.75
C ARG A 55 -4.74 5.27 0.23
N ASN A 56 -5.84 5.11 -0.47
CA ASN A 56 -6.66 6.19 -0.98
C ASN A 56 -7.66 6.65 0.09
N SER A 57 -7.13 7.24 1.19
CA SER A 57 -7.93 7.64 2.36
C SER A 57 -8.99 8.69 2.05
N ASP A 58 -8.75 9.53 1.03
CA ASP A 58 -9.69 10.57 0.62
C ASP A 58 -10.80 10.02 -0.29
N ASN A 59 -10.74 8.73 -0.60
CA ASN A 59 -11.69 8.01 -1.45
C ASN A 59 -11.93 8.68 -2.81
N VAL A 60 -10.87 9.22 -3.40
CA VAL A 60 -10.92 9.83 -4.73
C VAL A 60 -11.15 8.73 -5.76
N ARG A 61 -12.21 8.85 -6.55
CA ARG A 61 -12.62 7.85 -7.55
C ARG A 61 -12.46 8.30 -8.98
N GLU A 62 -12.30 9.59 -9.18
CA GLU A 62 -12.12 10.21 -10.48
C GLU A 62 -11.08 11.30 -10.39
N ILE A 63 -10.24 11.41 -11.40
CA ILE A 63 -9.27 12.49 -11.54
C ILE A 63 -9.31 13.02 -12.97
N LEU A 64 -8.98 14.27 -13.12
CA LEU A 64 -8.76 14.88 -14.44
C LEU A 64 -7.32 14.59 -14.91
N SER A 65 -7.17 14.27 -16.19
CA SER A 65 -5.86 14.20 -16.82
C SER A 65 -5.12 15.54 -16.70
N HIS A 66 -3.80 15.53 -16.97
CA HIS A 66 -2.97 16.73 -16.88
C HIS A 66 -3.49 17.88 -17.77
N ASP A 67 -3.99 17.56 -18.93
CA ASP A 67 -4.59 18.50 -19.89
C ASP A 67 -6.06 18.82 -19.61
N ARG A 68 -6.66 18.23 -18.55
CA ARG A 68 -8.06 18.37 -18.13
C ARG A 68 -9.09 17.93 -19.17
N GLN A 69 -8.71 17.14 -20.16
CA GLN A 69 -9.62 16.71 -21.21
C GLN A 69 -10.29 15.36 -20.91
N GLU A 70 -9.64 14.53 -20.09
CA GLU A 70 -10.14 13.20 -19.79
C GLU A 70 -10.35 13.00 -18.28
N VAL A 71 -11.43 12.28 -17.94
CA VAL A 71 -11.65 11.77 -16.59
C VAL A 71 -11.07 10.37 -16.50
N ILE A 72 -10.13 10.19 -15.58
CA ILE A 72 -9.49 8.91 -15.29
C ILE A 72 -10.15 8.32 -14.07
N THR A 73 -10.69 7.10 -14.21
CA THR A 73 -11.37 6.38 -13.13
C THR A 73 -10.49 5.31 -12.47
N ARG A 74 -9.32 5.03 -13.03
CA ARG A 74 -8.34 4.12 -12.44
C ARG A 74 -7.54 4.86 -11.37
N VAL A 75 -7.91 4.64 -10.12
CA VAL A 75 -7.38 5.36 -8.95
C VAL A 75 -6.66 4.46 -7.94
N ASP A 76 -6.28 3.26 -8.35
CA ASP A 76 -5.63 2.24 -7.52
C ASP A 76 -4.23 2.64 -7.01
N SER A 77 -3.58 3.61 -7.66
CA SER A 77 -2.27 4.15 -7.29
C SER A 77 -2.33 5.49 -6.56
N LEU A 78 -3.52 6.00 -6.26
CA LEU A 78 -3.69 7.28 -5.57
C LEU A 78 -3.61 7.15 -4.06
N GLY A 79 -3.31 8.25 -3.41
CA GLY A 79 -3.45 8.46 -1.97
C GLY A 79 -2.14 8.59 -1.24
N HIS A 80 -2.05 7.98 -0.06
CA HIS A 80 -0.91 8.04 0.83
C HIS A 80 -0.09 6.76 0.74
N PHE A 81 1.24 6.90 0.85
CA PHE A 81 2.11 5.76 0.99
C PHE A 81 2.27 5.46 2.47
N VAL A 82 1.84 4.28 2.88
CA VAL A 82 1.72 3.92 4.29
C VAL A 82 2.32 2.55 4.58
N PHE A 83 2.55 2.27 5.86
CA PHE A 83 2.92 0.93 6.30
C PHE A 83 2.25 0.53 7.60
N LYS A 84 2.15 -0.76 7.79
CA LYS A 84 1.92 -1.46 9.05
C LYS A 84 3.02 -2.49 9.31
N TYR A 85 3.09 -3.01 10.51
CA TYR A 85 4.06 -4.05 10.83
C TYR A 85 3.45 -5.19 11.64
N SER A 86 4.16 -6.29 11.64
CA SER A 86 3.85 -7.49 12.41
C SER A 86 5.11 -7.95 13.14
N ASP A 87 5.00 -8.22 14.44
CA ASP A 87 6.06 -8.79 15.28
C ASP A 87 5.92 -10.32 15.45
N ASP A 88 4.88 -10.90 14.89
CA ASP A 88 4.54 -12.33 15.04
C ASP A 88 4.51 -13.10 13.71
N ASN A 89 5.35 -12.67 12.74
CA ASN A 89 5.42 -13.25 11.41
C ASN A 89 4.10 -13.19 10.62
N GLY A 90 3.34 -12.11 10.75
CA GLY A 90 2.10 -11.90 9.99
C GLY A 90 0.88 -12.62 10.54
N ARG A 91 0.90 -13.03 11.82
CA ARG A 91 -0.29 -13.55 12.50
C ARG A 91 -1.22 -12.43 12.92
N SER A 92 -0.65 -11.27 13.25
CA SER A 92 -1.38 -10.04 13.51
C SER A 92 -0.62 -8.84 12.96
N TRP A 93 -1.32 -7.74 12.76
CA TRP A 93 -0.75 -6.50 12.25
C TRP A 93 -0.98 -5.37 13.25
N SER A 94 -0.07 -4.39 13.27
CA SER A 94 -0.20 -3.21 14.11
C SER A 94 -1.59 -2.57 13.93
N ARG A 95 -2.18 -2.10 15.02
CA ARG A 95 -3.45 -1.37 14.97
C ARG A 95 -3.26 -0.05 14.22
N GLU A 96 -2.17 0.62 14.53
CA GLU A 96 -1.82 1.90 13.93
C GLU A 96 -1.23 1.71 12.54
N ARG A 97 -1.46 2.68 11.70
CA ARG A 97 -0.88 2.86 10.38
C ARG A 97 0.04 4.05 10.44
N TYR A 98 1.14 3.97 9.71
CA TYR A 98 2.16 5.00 9.67
C TYR A 98 2.27 5.54 8.26
N ASP A 99 2.16 6.85 8.12
CA ASP A 99 2.38 7.55 6.86
C ASP A 99 3.87 7.67 6.57
N ILE A 100 4.25 7.45 5.32
CA ILE A 100 5.61 7.70 4.84
C ILE A 100 5.60 9.08 4.20
N PRO A 101 6.30 10.06 4.80
CA PRO A 101 6.38 11.39 4.22
C PRO A 101 7.13 11.34 2.89
N PHE A 102 6.68 12.11 1.93
CA PHE A 102 7.35 12.27 0.66
C PHE A 102 7.53 13.75 0.33
N ARG A 103 8.52 14.03 -0.50
CA ARG A 103 8.82 15.40 -0.94
C ARG A 103 8.01 15.72 -2.19
N LEU A 104 7.24 16.79 -2.14
CA LEU A 104 6.59 17.35 -3.32
C LEU A 104 7.62 18.10 -4.19
N PHE A 105 7.63 17.78 -5.46
CA PHE A 105 8.37 18.51 -6.49
C PHE A 105 7.53 19.67 -7.05
N GLU A 106 8.12 20.50 -7.88
CA GLU A 106 7.43 21.62 -8.51
C GLU A 106 6.27 21.13 -9.40
N CYS A 107 6.48 20.08 -10.17
CA CYS A 107 5.44 19.47 -11.01
C CYS A 107 4.23 18.96 -10.20
N ASP A 108 4.45 18.47 -8.98
CA ASP A 108 3.35 18.04 -8.12
C ASP A 108 2.51 19.23 -7.65
N ARG A 109 3.18 20.34 -7.32
CA ARG A 109 2.49 21.57 -6.89
C ARG A 109 1.81 22.30 -8.04
N ALA A 110 2.39 22.21 -9.24
CA ALA A 110 1.86 22.86 -10.43
C ALA A 110 0.67 22.14 -11.06
N ASN A 111 0.41 20.88 -10.68
CA ASN A 111 -0.71 20.13 -11.19
C ASN A 111 -2.06 20.71 -10.70
N VAL A 112 -3.16 20.29 -11.33
CA VAL A 112 -4.51 20.80 -11.03
C VAL A 112 -4.97 20.57 -9.60
N TYR A 113 -4.31 19.68 -8.86
CA TYR A 113 -4.61 19.33 -7.48
C TYR A 113 -3.65 19.96 -6.47
N GLY A 114 -2.66 20.73 -6.92
CA GLY A 114 -1.72 21.46 -6.06
C GLY A 114 -0.92 20.55 -5.13
N GLY A 115 -0.58 19.34 -5.55
CA GLY A 115 0.14 18.34 -4.76
C GLY A 115 -0.72 17.60 -3.73
N LYS A 116 -2.04 17.79 -3.73
CA LYS A 116 -2.96 17.07 -2.83
C LYS A 116 -3.21 15.63 -3.24
N LEU A 117 -3.06 15.32 -4.53
CA LEU A 117 -3.16 13.98 -5.06
C LEU A 117 -1.79 13.50 -5.53
N CYS A 118 -1.39 12.36 -5.03
CA CYS A 118 -0.13 11.73 -5.38
C CYS A 118 -0.36 10.31 -5.85
N PHE A 119 0.48 9.87 -6.80
CA PHE A 119 0.49 8.52 -7.31
C PHE A 119 1.67 7.77 -6.73
N PHE A 120 1.41 6.57 -6.22
CA PHE A 120 2.46 5.67 -5.75
C PHE A 120 2.32 4.32 -6.42
N TRP A 121 3.40 3.87 -7.05
CA TRP A 121 3.49 2.54 -7.62
C TRP A 121 4.52 1.70 -6.88
N ASN A 122 4.03 0.90 -5.99
CA ASN A 122 4.83 0.05 -5.13
C ASN A 122 5.07 -1.30 -5.81
N VAL A 123 5.82 -1.28 -6.91
CA VAL A 123 6.08 -2.47 -7.73
C VAL A 123 7.44 -3.11 -7.45
N GLY A 124 8.31 -2.39 -6.76
CA GLY A 124 9.63 -2.85 -6.38
C GLY A 124 9.64 -3.59 -5.04
N ARG A 125 10.58 -4.52 -4.87
CA ARG A 125 10.81 -5.15 -3.58
C ARG A 125 11.66 -4.21 -2.71
N PRO A 126 11.22 -3.82 -1.51
CA PRO A 126 12.03 -3.06 -0.58
C PRO A 126 13.19 -3.91 -0.08
N PHE A 127 14.31 -3.27 0.24
CA PHE A 127 15.50 -3.92 0.77
C PHE A 127 16.07 -3.09 1.92
N ILE A 128 16.87 -3.74 2.75
CA ILE A 128 17.59 -3.06 3.82
C ILE A 128 18.92 -2.59 3.27
N HIS A 129 19.20 -1.31 3.46
CA HIS A 129 20.50 -0.71 3.17
C HIS A 129 21.30 -0.66 4.47
N ASN A 130 22.54 -1.20 4.44
CA ASN A 130 23.50 -1.15 5.55
C ASN A 130 24.32 0.13 5.48
#